data_9ff75217ca9411310c0e9e7fcc377bf8
#
_entry.id   9ff75217ca9411310c0e9e7fcc377bf8
#
_cell.length_a   1.000
_cell.length_b   1.000
_cell.length_c   1.000
_cell.angle_alpha   90.00
_cell.angle_beta   90.00
_cell.angle_gamma   90.00
#
_symmetry.space_group_name_H-M   'P 1'
#
loop_
_entity.id
_entity.type
_entity.pdbx_description
1 polymer ?
#
loop_
_entity_poly.entity_id
_entity_poly.type
_entity_poly.pdbx_seq_one_letter_code
_entity_poly.pdbx_strand_id
1 'polypeptide(L)'
;GRRMALPLAGVETTVEVVGELISKPYIGITLACMARFGVRVERDGWRRFTVPAGAVYRSPGVVHVEGDASSASYFLALGALGGGPLRVEGVGRDSVQGDVCFAEALEAMGASIEYGANWIEAKSSPEGCLRGIDLDCNHIPDAAMTLATVALFARGETVLRNIASWRVKETDRIAAMATELRKLGAEVDEGVDFIRIVPPAVLRSPGQGVDTYDDHRMAMSFSLATFGTPLRINDPACVAKTFPDYFDRFSAVTRAVPVIAIDGPSASGKGTVAARVAAALGWHYLDSGALYRLTALAAQRAGVAWDDEAAVAEIAAGLDVEFGQDSVRLGGGE
;
A
#
# COMPACT_ATOMS: atom_id res chain seq x y z
N GLY A 1 -26.52 -3.93 -2.74
CA GLY A 1 -27.59 -3.95 -1.74
C GLY A 1 -28.98 -4.16 -2.30
N ARG A 2 -29.43 -3.40 -3.31
CA ARG A 2 -30.83 -3.48 -3.81
C ARG A 2 -31.26 -4.88 -4.28
N ARG A 3 -30.36 -5.64 -4.95
CA ARG A 3 -30.66 -6.99 -5.45
C ARG A 3 -31.00 -7.99 -4.33
N MET A 4 -30.40 -7.86 -3.15
CA MET A 4 -30.68 -8.73 -2.01
C MET A 4 -32.12 -8.55 -1.46
N ALA A 5 -32.77 -7.44 -1.74
CA ALA A 5 -34.16 -7.19 -1.32
C ALA A 5 -35.21 -7.71 -2.34
N LEU A 6 -34.82 -8.00 -3.58
CA LEU A 6 -35.75 -8.37 -4.64
C LEU A 6 -36.58 -9.64 -4.36
N PRO A 7 -36.05 -10.70 -3.68
CA PRO A 7 -36.87 -11.85 -3.31
C PRO A 7 -38.07 -11.49 -2.42
N LEU A 8 -37.97 -10.39 -1.65
CA LEU A 8 -39.06 -9.93 -0.78
C LEU A 8 -40.23 -9.30 -1.56
N ALA A 9 -40.05 -9.01 -2.84
CA ALA A 9 -41.14 -8.48 -3.70
C ALA A 9 -42.19 -9.56 -4.06
N GLY A 10 -41.84 -10.85 -3.91
CA GLY A 10 -42.75 -11.97 -4.17
C GLY A 10 -43.05 -12.22 -5.66
N VAL A 11 -42.59 -11.37 -6.56
CA VAL A 11 -42.80 -11.45 -8.01
C VAL A 11 -41.46 -11.64 -8.69
N GLU A 12 -41.49 -12.24 -9.90
CA GLU A 12 -40.29 -12.29 -10.74
C GLU A 12 -39.78 -10.86 -11.02
N THR A 13 -38.50 -10.65 -10.79
CA THR A 13 -37.87 -9.37 -10.97
C THR A 13 -36.61 -9.48 -11.79
N THR A 14 -36.56 -8.78 -12.91
CA THR A 14 -35.39 -8.72 -13.77
C THR A 14 -34.69 -7.39 -13.65
N VAL A 15 -33.36 -7.45 -13.53
CA VAL A 15 -32.46 -6.29 -13.58
C VAL A 15 -31.65 -6.34 -14.83
N GLU A 16 -31.78 -5.36 -15.70
CA GLU A 16 -30.96 -5.20 -16.89
C GLU A 16 -29.87 -4.15 -16.64
N VAL A 17 -28.67 -4.45 -17.13
CA VAL A 17 -27.53 -3.54 -17.06
C VAL A 17 -27.48 -2.71 -18.33
N VAL A 18 -27.54 -1.40 -18.17
CA VAL A 18 -27.37 -0.45 -19.27
C VAL A 18 -25.91 0.02 -19.26
N GLY A 19 -25.23 -0.12 -20.38
CA GLY A 19 -23.81 0.18 -20.50
C GLY A 19 -22.90 -0.93 -19.99
N GLU A 20 -21.68 -0.57 -19.65
CA GLU A 20 -20.68 -1.51 -19.11
C GLU A 20 -20.83 -1.69 -17.60
N LEU A 21 -20.82 -2.95 -17.16
CA LEU A 21 -20.88 -3.29 -15.74
C LEU A 21 -19.49 -3.23 -15.13
N ILE A 22 -19.26 -2.24 -14.29
CA ILE A 22 -18.05 -2.12 -13.46
C ILE A 22 -18.23 -2.90 -12.14
N SER A 23 -17.13 -3.23 -11.50
CA SER A 23 -17.12 -3.91 -10.18
C SER A 23 -17.88 -5.25 -10.18
N LYS A 24 -17.70 -6.06 -11.23
CA LYS A 24 -18.29 -7.40 -11.36
C LYS A 24 -18.06 -8.32 -10.14
N PRO A 25 -16.87 -8.33 -9.50
CA PRO A 25 -16.61 -9.18 -8.32
C PRO A 25 -17.61 -8.95 -7.18
N TYR A 26 -17.97 -7.70 -6.88
CA TYR A 26 -18.94 -7.39 -5.81
C TYR A 26 -20.35 -7.91 -6.10
N ILE A 27 -20.71 -7.98 -7.38
CA ILE A 27 -21.98 -8.60 -7.79
C ILE A 27 -21.87 -10.10 -7.57
N GLY A 28 -20.74 -10.70 -7.94
CA GLY A 28 -20.47 -12.12 -7.68
C GLY A 28 -20.62 -12.50 -6.21
N ILE A 29 -20.02 -11.71 -5.30
CA ILE A 29 -20.16 -11.88 -3.86
C ILE A 29 -21.64 -11.81 -3.44
N THR A 30 -22.41 -10.83 -3.96
CA THR A 30 -23.84 -10.70 -3.66
C THR A 30 -24.61 -11.93 -4.11
N LEU A 31 -24.37 -12.43 -5.32
CA LEU A 31 -25.04 -13.62 -5.86
C LEU A 31 -24.68 -14.89 -5.07
N ALA A 32 -23.41 -15.04 -4.70
CA ALA A 32 -22.95 -16.16 -3.89
C ALA A 32 -23.59 -16.13 -2.50
N CYS A 33 -23.69 -14.94 -1.88
CA CYS A 33 -24.38 -14.77 -0.61
C CYS A 33 -25.87 -15.15 -0.71
N MET A 34 -26.58 -14.64 -1.72
CA MET A 34 -28.00 -14.99 -1.95
C MET A 34 -28.18 -16.49 -2.14
N ALA A 35 -27.29 -17.15 -2.89
CA ALA A 35 -27.35 -18.59 -3.11
C ALA A 35 -27.12 -19.40 -1.84
N ARG A 36 -26.22 -18.97 -0.92
CA ARG A 36 -26.02 -19.59 0.41
C ARG A 36 -27.31 -19.57 1.25
N PHE A 37 -28.15 -18.56 1.05
CA PHE A 37 -29.45 -18.45 1.71
C PHE A 37 -30.61 -18.99 0.86
N GLY A 38 -30.34 -19.82 -0.14
CA GLY A 38 -31.34 -20.54 -0.91
C GLY A 38 -31.95 -19.78 -2.09
N VAL A 39 -31.54 -18.55 -2.36
CA VAL A 39 -32.01 -17.75 -3.49
C VAL A 39 -31.02 -17.80 -4.63
N ARG A 40 -31.34 -18.51 -5.68
CA ARG A 40 -30.55 -18.53 -6.93
C ARG A 40 -31.07 -17.50 -7.89
N VAL A 41 -30.19 -16.62 -8.33
CA VAL A 41 -30.47 -15.60 -9.36
C VAL A 41 -30.00 -16.16 -10.70
N GLU A 42 -30.90 -16.19 -11.65
CA GLU A 42 -30.57 -16.54 -13.03
C GLU A 42 -29.84 -15.36 -13.67
N ARG A 43 -28.83 -15.64 -14.50
CA ARG A 43 -28.10 -14.58 -15.20
C ARG A 43 -27.80 -14.94 -16.65
N ASP A 44 -27.91 -13.94 -17.52
CA ASP A 44 -27.39 -13.95 -18.86
C ASP A 44 -26.12 -13.06 -18.88
N GLY A 45 -24.98 -13.74 -18.79
CA GLY A 45 -23.68 -13.09 -18.64
C GLY A 45 -23.67 -12.08 -17.48
N TRP A 46 -23.28 -10.84 -17.79
CA TRP A 46 -23.29 -9.70 -16.88
C TRP A 46 -24.31 -8.60 -17.28
N ARG A 47 -25.24 -8.96 -18.21
CA ARG A 47 -26.22 -8.02 -18.76
C ARG A 47 -27.59 -8.11 -18.10
N ARG A 48 -28.00 -9.33 -17.71
CA ARG A 48 -29.34 -9.56 -17.15
C ARG A 48 -29.28 -10.47 -15.94
N PHE A 49 -30.04 -10.12 -14.90
CA PHE A 49 -30.15 -10.89 -13.66
C PHE A 49 -31.63 -11.01 -13.30
N THR A 50 -32.13 -12.24 -13.20
CA THR A 50 -33.54 -12.52 -12.89
C THR A 50 -33.65 -13.24 -11.56
N VAL A 51 -34.40 -12.65 -10.63
CA VAL A 51 -34.81 -13.28 -9.39
C VAL A 51 -36.18 -13.90 -9.63
N PRO A 52 -36.33 -15.23 -9.51
CA PRO A 52 -37.59 -15.90 -9.82
C PRO A 52 -38.70 -15.53 -8.83
N ALA A 53 -39.96 -15.60 -9.28
CA ALA A 53 -41.12 -15.44 -8.42
C ALA A 53 -41.11 -16.48 -7.29
N GLY A 54 -41.54 -16.06 -6.10
CA GLY A 54 -41.60 -16.96 -4.94
C GLY A 54 -40.24 -17.37 -4.37
N ALA A 55 -39.15 -16.74 -4.77
CA ALA A 55 -37.84 -16.92 -4.15
C ALA A 55 -37.92 -16.47 -2.66
N VAL A 56 -37.51 -17.35 -1.76
CA VAL A 56 -37.54 -17.09 -0.32
C VAL A 56 -36.20 -17.45 0.29
N TYR A 57 -35.68 -16.54 1.10
CA TYR A 57 -34.48 -16.81 1.89
C TYR A 57 -34.72 -17.89 2.93
N ARG A 58 -33.78 -18.83 3.01
CA ARG A 58 -33.75 -19.88 4.00
C ARG A 58 -32.41 -19.84 4.73
N SER A 59 -32.44 -19.84 6.05
CA SER A 59 -31.23 -19.91 6.85
C SER A 59 -30.50 -21.24 6.59
N PRO A 60 -29.21 -21.22 6.28
CA PRO A 60 -28.39 -22.44 6.19
C PRO A 60 -27.94 -22.93 7.60
N GLY A 61 -28.42 -22.32 8.68
CA GLY A 61 -27.97 -22.56 10.04
C GLY A 61 -26.73 -21.71 10.37
N VAL A 62 -25.55 -22.24 10.17
CA VAL A 62 -24.29 -21.54 10.45
C VAL A 62 -23.70 -21.02 9.15
N VAL A 63 -23.26 -19.77 9.15
CA VAL A 63 -22.52 -19.14 8.06
C VAL A 63 -21.20 -18.61 8.61
N HIS A 64 -20.10 -19.06 8.03
CA HIS A 64 -18.79 -18.47 8.28
C HIS A 64 -18.60 -17.30 7.32
N VAL A 65 -18.36 -16.11 7.87
CA VAL A 65 -18.02 -14.91 7.11
C VAL A 65 -16.53 -14.97 6.82
N GLU A 66 -16.16 -14.81 5.56
CA GLU A 66 -14.75 -14.73 5.16
C GLU A 66 -14.11 -13.44 5.72
N GLY A 67 -12.80 -13.48 5.91
CA GLY A 67 -12.01 -12.27 6.12
C GLY A 67 -12.06 -11.37 4.86
N ASP A 68 -11.75 -10.09 5.01
CA ASP A 68 -11.72 -9.15 3.89
C ASP A 68 -10.43 -9.33 3.05
N ALA A 69 -10.57 -9.78 1.81
CA ALA A 69 -9.45 -10.00 0.90
C ALA A 69 -8.70 -8.69 0.53
N SER A 70 -9.41 -7.55 0.50
CA SER A 70 -8.75 -6.26 0.31
C SER A 70 -7.85 -5.93 1.49
N SER A 71 -8.31 -6.17 2.73
CA SER A 71 -7.50 -5.98 3.94
C SER A 71 -6.33 -6.97 4.00
N ALA A 72 -6.53 -8.20 3.52
CA ALA A 72 -5.47 -9.20 3.41
C ALA A 72 -4.32 -8.73 2.51
N SER A 73 -4.61 -7.92 1.48
CA SER A 73 -3.60 -7.45 0.51
C SER A 73 -2.44 -6.73 1.17
N TYR A 74 -2.68 -5.92 2.21
CA TYR A 74 -1.62 -5.18 2.89
C TYR A 74 -0.63 -6.11 3.59
N PHE A 75 -1.14 -7.16 4.24
CA PHE A 75 -0.31 -8.13 4.96
C PHE A 75 0.38 -9.11 4.02
N LEU A 76 -0.26 -9.50 2.91
CA LEU A 76 0.40 -10.31 1.88
C LEU A 76 1.54 -9.53 1.21
N ALA A 77 1.31 -8.25 0.90
CA ALA A 77 2.36 -7.36 0.40
C ALA A 77 3.50 -7.21 1.43
N LEU A 78 3.18 -7.11 2.71
CA LEU A 78 4.16 -7.03 3.78
C LEU A 78 5.04 -8.29 3.83
N GLY A 79 4.45 -9.49 3.68
CA GLY A 79 5.21 -10.74 3.57
C GLY A 79 6.12 -10.78 2.35
N ALA A 80 5.64 -10.29 1.20
CA ALA A 80 6.41 -10.24 -0.04
C ALA A 80 7.59 -9.24 0.02
N LEU A 81 7.43 -8.12 0.74
CA LEU A 81 8.46 -7.08 0.89
C LEU A 81 9.41 -7.35 2.05
N GLY A 82 8.90 -7.86 3.17
CA GLY A 82 9.63 -7.97 4.44
C GLY A 82 10.51 -9.21 4.60
N GLY A 83 10.46 -10.16 3.65
CA GLY A 83 11.36 -11.31 3.60
C GLY A 83 10.97 -12.52 4.45
N GLY A 84 10.07 -12.41 5.40
CA GLY A 84 9.59 -13.54 6.20
C GLY A 84 8.27 -14.09 5.67
N PRO A 85 7.90 -15.37 5.88
CA PRO A 85 6.56 -15.79 5.55
C PRO A 85 5.56 -15.05 6.43
N LEU A 86 4.52 -14.47 5.80
CA LEU A 86 3.38 -13.92 6.49
C LEU A 86 2.11 -14.60 5.98
N ARG A 87 1.41 -15.27 6.89
CA ARG A 87 0.15 -15.96 6.61
C ARG A 87 -1.03 -15.13 7.07
N VAL A 88 -1.98 -14.95 6.17
CA VAL A 88 -3.28 -14.36 6.47
C VAL A 88 -4.32 -15.46 6.47
N GLU A 89 -5.07 -15.57 7.56
CA GLU A 89 -6.17 -16.53 7.72
C GLU A 89 -7.53 -15.85 7.50
N GLY A 90 -8.53 -16.63 7.14
CA GLY A 90 -9.90 -16.15 6.89
C GLY A 90 -10.21 -15.91 5.42
N VAL A 91 -9.23 -15.89 4.54
CA VAL A 91 -9.37 -15.90 3.09
C VAL A 91 -8.46 -16.95 2.50
N GLY A 92 -8.85 -17.61 1.43
CA GLY A 92 -8.06 -18.67 0.82
C GLY A 92 -8.47 -18.92 -0.62
N ARG A 93 -8.04 -20.06 -1.14
CA ARG A 93 -8.22 -20.42 -2.55
C ARG A 93 -9.67 -20.37 -3.02
N ASP A 94 -10.62 -20.71 -2.15
CA ASP A 94 -12.05 -20.86 -2.48
C ASP A 94 -12.85 -19.57 -2.20
N SER A 95 -12.17 -18.46 -1.90
CA SER A 95 -12.83 -17.18 -1.67
C SER A 95 -13.57 -16.70 -2.92
N VAL A 96 -14.77 -16.17 -2.71
CA VAL A 96 -15.58 -15.56 -3.78
C VAL A 96 -15.24 -14.08 -4.01
N GLN A 97 -14.33 -13.53 -3.24
CA GLN A 97 -13.91 -12.13 -3.33
C GLN A 97 -12.90 -11.96 -4.46
N GLY A 98 -13.11 -10.95 -5.32
CA GLY A 98 -12.19 -10.67 -6.43
C GLY A 98 -10.78 -10.33 -5.95
N ASP A 99 -10.69 -9.56 -4.86
CA ASP A 99 -9.40 -9.09 -4.33
C ASP A 99 -8.48 -10.22 -3.82
N VAL A 100 -8.95 -11.47 -3.72
CA VAL A 100 -8.08 -12.63 -3.44
C VAL A 100 -7.04 -12.82 -4.54
N CYS A 101 -7.34 -12.44 -5.80
CA CYS A 101 -6.41 -12.49 -6.92
C CYS A 101 -5.24 -11.48 -6.79
N PHE A 102 -5.23 -10.65 -5.77
CA PHE A 102 -4.05 -9.86 -5.41
C PHE A 102 -2.82 -10.74 -5.15
N ALA A 103 -3.01 -11.92 -4.58
CA ALA A 103 -1.94 -12.87 -4.35
C ALA A 103 -1.34 -13.39 -5.67
N GLU A 104 -2.17 -13.60 -6.71
CA GLU A 104 -1.71 -13.96 -8.06
C GLU A 104 -0.89 -12.83 -8.70
N ALA A 105 -1.29 -11.57 -8.46
CA ALA A 105 -0.54 -10.40 -8.92
C ALA A 105 0.83 -10.30 -8.23
N LEU A 106 0.93 -10.56 -6.92
CA LEU A 106 2.21 -10.65 -6.22
C LEU A 106 3.09 -11.79 -6.75
N GLU A 107 2.50 -12.94 -7.05
CA GLU A 107 3.21 -14.08 -7.66
C GLU A 107 3.74 -13.71 -9.05
N ALA A 108 2.95 -13.01 -9.87
CA ALA A 108 3.39 -12.48 -11.16
C ALA A 108 4.55 -11.48 -11.02
N MET A 109 4.59 -10.71 -9.93
CA MET A 109 5.72 -9.85 -9.57
C MET A 109 6.93 -10.63 -9.07
N GLY A 110 6.80 -11.94 -8.81
CA GLY A 110 7.88 -12.83 -8.39
C GLY A 110 7.90 -13.17 -6.90
N ALA A 111 6.91 -12.79 -6.11
CA ALA A 111 6.77 -13.25 -4.74
C ALA A 111 6.46 -14.75 -4.67
N SER A 112 6.81 -15.40 -3.58
CA SER A 112 6.42 -16.79 -3.32
C SER A 112 5.09 -16.82 -2.58
N ILE A 113 4.08 -17.46 -3.17
CA ILE A 113 2.73 -17.52 -2.62
C ILE A 113 2.31 -18.97 -2.39
N GLU A 114 1.73 -19.23 -1.23
CA GLU A 114 1.12 -20.52 -0.89
C GLU A 114 -0.35 -20.31 -0.53
N TYR A 115 -1.23 -21.22 -1.02
CA TYR A 115 -2.67 -21.14 -0.82
C TYR A 115 -3.19 -22.36 -0.05
N GLY A 116 -3.90 -22.11 1.03
CA GLY A 116 -4.77 -23.10 1.68
C GLY A 116 -6.25 -22.85 1.36
N ALA A 117 -7.12 -23.68 1.91
CA ALA A 117 -8.57 -23.51 1.76
C ALA A 117 -9.06 -22.19 2.42
N ASN A 118 -8.45 -21.79 3.53
CA ASN A 118 -8.86 -20.65 4.36
C ASN A 118 -7.68 -19.75 4.75
N TRP A 119 -6.58 -19.81 4.03
CA TRP A 119 -5.41 -18.96 4.27
C TRP A 119 -4.59 -18.75 3.00
N ILE A 120 -3.84 -17.66 2.98
CA ILE A 120 -2.83 -17.36 1.96
C ILE A 120 -1.56 -16.93 2.69
N GLU A 121 -0.41 -17.42 2.25
CA GLU A 121 0.90 -17.05 2.78
C GLU A 121 1.76 -16.44 1.69
N ALA A 122 2.39 -15.30 1.98
CA ALA A 122 3.31 -14.62 1.09
C ALA A 122 4.70 -14.53 1.70
N LYS A 123 5.72 -14.72 0.84
CA LYS A 123 7.15 -14.58 1.13
C LYS A 123 7.80 -13.70 0.07
N SER A 124 8.96 -13.15 0.39
CA SER A 124 9.78 -12.43 -0.59
C SER A 124 10.12 -13.30 -1.80
N SER A 125 10.47 -12.62 -2.89
CA SER A 125 10.94 -13.26 -4.10
C SER A 125 12.20 -14.10 -3.83
N PRO A 126 12.29 -15.34 -4.31
CA PRO A 126 13.52 -16.13 -4.31
C PRO A 126 14.66 -15.45 -5.07
N GLU A 127 14.34 -14.57 -6.02
CA GLU A 127 15.30 -13.77 -6.80
C GLU A 127 15.77 -12.52 -6.05
N GLY A 128 15.30 -12.29 -4.82
CA GLY A 128 15.67 -11.17 -3.97
C GLY A 128 15.01 -9.84 -4.31
N CYS A 129 14.16 -9.78 -5.34
CA CYS A 129 13.42 -8.56 -5.72
C CYS A 129 12.14 -8.89 -6.47
N LEU A 130 11.17 -8.01 -6.35
CA LEU A 130 9.96 -8.03 -7.17
C LEU A 130 10.23 -7.40 -8.55
N ARG A 131 9.43 -7.74 -9.55
CA ARG A 131 9.47 -7.20 -10.90
C ARG A 131 8.21 -6.38 -11.18
N GLY A 132 8.35 -5.32 -11.96
CA GLY A 132 7.21 -4.56 -12.47
C GLY A 132 6.33 -5.43 -13.37
N ILE A 133 5.05 -5.13 -13.41
CA ILE A 133 4.03 -5.85 -14.21
C ILE A 133 3.11 -4.86 -14.93
N ASP A 134 2.49 -5.31 -16.00
CA ASP A 134 1.36 -4.65 -16.66
C ASP A 134 0.11 -5.49 -16.43
N LEU A 135 -0.85 -4.99 -15.65
CA LEU A 135 -1.97 -5.79 -15.15
C LEU A 135 -3.31 -5.08 -15.34
N ASP A 136 -4.31 -5.84 -15.82
CA ASP A 136 -5.72 -5.45 -15.73
C ASP A 136 -6.24 -5.68 -14.30
N CYS A 137 -6.53 -4.59 -13.59
CA CYS A 137 -6.96 -4.59 -12.21
C CYS A 137 -8.48 -4.51 -12.01
N ASN A 138 -9.28 -4.70 -13.06
CA ASN A 138 -10.74 -4.60 -12.97
C ASN A 138 -11.35 -5.58 -11.96
N HIS A 139 -10.70 -6.72 -11.75
CA HIS A 139 -11.14 -7.77 -10.82
C HIS A 139 -10.60 -7.61 -9.38
N ILE A 140 -9.60 -6.75 -9.17
CA ILE A 140 -8.99 -6.44 -7.85
C ILE A 140 -9.00 -4.93 -7.57
N PRO A 141 -10.12 -4.23 -7.76
CA PRO A 141 -10.13 -2.77 -7.84
C PRO A 141 -9.66 -2.07 -6.55
N ASP A 142 -9.85 -2.69 -5.40
CA ASP A 142 -9.46 -2.11 -4.11
C ASP A 142 -8.04 -2.55 -3.70
N ALA A 143 -7.66 -3.81 -3.95
CA ALA A 143 -6.33 -4.30 -3.66
C ALA A 143 -5.25 -3.76 -4.64
N ALA A 144 -5.64 -3.28 -5.81
CA ALA A 144 -4.71 -2.66 -6.75
C ALA A 144 -4.01 -1.41 -6.18
N MET A 145 -4.60 -0.71 -5.19
CA MET A 145 -3.90 0.38 -4.49
C MET A 145 -2.68 -0.13 -3.72
N THR A 146 -2.78 -1.32 -3.14
CA THR A 146 -1.64 -1.98 -2.49
C THR A 146 -0.56 -2.31 -3.52
N LEU A 147 -0.92 -2.81 -4.73
CA LEU A 147 0.05 -3.04 -5.82
C LEU A 147 0.77 -1.77 -6.25
N ALA A 148 0.06 -0.64 -6.31
CA ALA A 148 0.67 0.64 -6.65
C ALA A 148 1.78 1.04 -5.67
N THR A 149 1.62 0.75 -4.38
CA THR A 149 2.68 0.97 -3.39
C THR A 149 3.78 -0.08 -3.47
N VAL A 150 3.43 -1.36 -3.70
CA VAL A 150 4.41 -2.44 -3.91
C VAL A 150 5.31 -2.15 -5.11
N ALA A 151 4.78 -1.47 -6.15
CA ALA A 151 5.55 -1.06 -7.33
C ALA A 151 6.77 -0.20 -6.99
N LEU A 152 6.76 0.53 -5.87
CA LEU A 152 7.92 1.31 -5.39
C LEU A 152 9.16 0.44 -5.11
N PHE A 153 8.99 -0.85 -4.91
CA PHE A 153 10.02 -1.82 -4.56
C PHE A 153 10.33 -2.81 -5.70
N ALA A 154 9.68 -2.64 -6.85
CA ALA A 154 9.85 -3.52 -7.99
C ALA A 154 11.02 -3.06 -8.88
N ARG A 155 11.62 -3.97 -9.64
CA ARG A 155 12.51 -3.64 -10.75
C ARG A 155 11.69 -3.42 -12.02
N GLY A 156 11.84 -2.25 -12.64
CA GLY A 156 11.11 -1.85 -13.83
C GLY A 156 9.75 -1.23 -13.51
N GLU A 157 9.06 -0.81 -14.55
CA GLU A 157 7.78 -0.13 -14.42
C GLU A 157 6.63 -1.09 -14.09
N THR A 158 5.64 -0.58 -13.38
CA THR A 158 4.35 -1.25 -13.15
C THR A 158 3.24 -0.40 -13.76
N VAL A 159 2.35 -1.06 -14.51
CA VAL A 159 1.17 -0.41 -15.10
C VAL A 159 -0.08 -1.11 -14.60
N LEU A 160 -0.95 -0.39 -13.93
CA LEU A 160 -2.24 -0.89 -13.45
C LEU A 160 -3.34 -0.28 -14.33
N ARG A 161 -4.11 -1.14 -15.02
CA ARG A 161 -5.12 -0.76 -16.01
C ARG A 161 -6.53 -1.08 -15.53
N ASN A 162 -7.52 -0.51 -16.23
CA ASN A 162 -8.95 -0.72 -15.96
C ASN A 162 -9.36 -0.34 -14.53
N ILE A 163 -8.77 0.72 -14.00
CA ILE A 163 -9.05 1.28 -12.67
C ILE A 163 -9.91 2.55 -12.71
N ALA A 164 -10.69 2.79 -13.77
CA ALA A 164 -11.56 3.96 -13.87
C ALA A 164 -12.49 4.15 -12.66
N SER A 165 -12.88 3.04 -12.02
CA SER A 165 -13.70 3.07 -10.81
C SER A 165 -13.04 3.82 -9.64
N TRP A 166 -11.73 3.98 -9.63
CA TRP A 166 -10.99 4.73 -8.62
C TRP A 166 -11.32 6.22 -8.60
N ARG A 167 -11.77 6.77 -9.73
CA ARG A 167 -12.15 8.19 -9.85
C ARG A 167 -13.39 8.58 -9.04
N VAL A 168 -14.21 7.59 -8.66
CA VAL A 168 -15.53 7.79 -8.03
C VAL A 168 -15.68 7.03 -6.70
N LYS A 169 -14.58 6.73 -6.03
CA LYS A 169 -14.56 6.09 -4.71
C LYS A 169 -14.60 7.15 -3.59
N GLU A 170 -13.93 6.91 -2.48
CA GLU A 170 -13.82 7.84 -1.34
C GLU A 170 -13.18 9.16 -1.76
N THR A 171 -12.21 9.08 -2.64
CA THR A 171 -11.55 10.21 -3.32
C THR A 171 -11.31 9.83 -4.78
N ASP A 172 -10.77 10.74 -5.60
CA ASP A 172 -10.12 10.37 -6.85
C ASP A 172 -8.81 9.66 -6.54
N ARG A 173 -8.89 8.33 -6.39
CA ARG A 173 -7.76 7.49 -5.99
C ARG A 173 -6.61 7.50 -7.00
N ILE A 174 -6.89 7.70 -8.30
CA ILE A 174 -5.81 7.78 -9.30
C ILE A 174 -4.98 9.03 -9.03
N ALA A 175 -5.61 10.18 -8.90
CA ALA A 175 -4.92 11.44 -8.64
C ALA A 175 -4.22 11.44 -7.26
N ALA A 176 -4.88 10.90 -6.22
CA ALA A 176 -4.32 10.81 -4.88
C ALA A 176 -3.09 9.89 -4.86
N MET A 177 -3.18 8.66 -5.40
CA MET A 177 -2.05 7.74 -5.48
C MET A 177 -0.89 8.34 -6.27
N ALA A 178 -1.14 8.93 -7.42
CA ALA A 178 -0.10 9.55 -8.24
C ALA A 178 0.62 10.68 -7.49
N THR A 179 -0.14 11.52 -6.78
CA THR A 179 0.43 12.61 -5.98
C THR A 179 1.35 12.08 -4.88
N GLU A 180 0.88 11.09 -4.12
CA GLU A 180 1.64 10.58 -2.97
C GLU A 180 2.84 9.72 -3.40
N LEU A 181 2.73 8.95 -4.48
CA LEU A 181 3.86 8.20 -5.05
C LEU A 181 4.97 9.15 -5.55
N ARG A 182 4.61 10.28 -6.17
CA ARG A 182 5.60 11.30 -6.59
C ARG A 182 6.33 11.93 -5.41
N LYS A 183 5.67 12.13 -4.27
CA LYS A 183 6.34 12.60 -3.04
C LYS A 183 7.42 11.64 -2.57
N LEU A 184 7.24 10.33 -2.79
CA LEU A 184 8.22 9.28 -2.47
C LEU A 184 9.34 9.16 -3.52
N GLY A 185 9.28 9.94 -4.59
CA GLY A 185 10.30 9.99 -5.64
C GLY A 185 10.01 9.16 -6.87
N ALA A 186 8.87 8.50 -6.96
CA ALA A 186 8.48 7.74 -8.16
C ALA A 186 8.14 8.67 -9.33
N GLU A 187 8.47 8.23 -10.55
CA GLU A 187 7.91 8.82 -11.76
C GLU A 187 6.55 8.17 -12.02
N VAL A 188 5.51 8.99 -12.17
CA VAL A 188 4.13 8.49 -12.29
C VAL A 188 3.41 9.18 -13.43
N ASP A 189 2.89 8.37 -14.36
CA ASP A 189 1.92 8.79 -15.37
C ASP A 189 0.54 8.27 -15.02
N GLU A 190 -0.46 9.11 -15.14
CA GLU A 190 -1.84 8.75 -14.84
C GLU A 190 -2.77 9.10 -16.01
N GLY A 191 -3.75 8.24 -16.25
CA GLY A 191 -4.77 8.44 -17.27
C GLY A 191 -6.17 8.33 -16.72
N VAL A 192 -7.16 8.20 -17.61
CA VAL A 192 -8.56 8.08 -17.22
C VAL A 192 -8.81 6.83 -16.36
N ASP A 193 -8.14 5.73 -16.69
CA ASP A 193 -8.35 4.39 -16.14
C ASP A 193 -7.07 3.60 -15.88
N PHE A 194 -5.92 4.27 -15.82
CA PHE A 194 -4.65 3.63 -15.53
C PHE A 194 -3.72 4.51 -14.69
N ILE A 195 -2.76 3.87 -14.07
CA ILE A 195 -1.59 4.48 -13.45
C ILE A 195 -0.34 3.67 -13.84
N ARG A 196 0.71 4.37 -14.31
CA ARG A 196 2.03 3.81 -14.60
C ARG A 196 3.01 4.35 -13.58
N ILE A 197 3.80 3.47 -12.99
CA ILE A 197 4.71 3.79 -11.89
C ILE A 197 6.09 3.28 -12.23
N VAL A 198 7.07 4.18 -12.25
CA VAL A 198 8.50 3.84 -12.32
C VAL A 198 9.11 4.12 -10.94
N PRO A 199 9.61 3.10 -10.23
CA PRO A 199 10.15 3.28 -8.91
C PRO A 199 11.44 4.12 -8.94
N PRO A 200 11.73 4.92 -7.89
CA PRO A 200 13.00 5.60 -7.76
C PRO A 200 14.11 4.62 -7.35
N ALA A 201 15.36 4.97 -7.58
CA ALA A 201 16.49 4.19 -7.09
C ALA A 201 16.52 4.13 -5.56
N VAL A 202 16.10 5.21 -4.90
CA VAL A 202 15.98 5.32 -3.43
C VAL A 202 14.70 6.08 -3.12
N LEU A 203 13.90 5.55 -2.21
CA LEU A 203 12.68 6.23 -1.74
C LEU A 203 13.04 7.49 -0.96
N ARG A 204 12.29 8.56 -1.21
CA ARG A 204 12.42 9.83 -0.47
C ARG A 204 11.43 9.83 0.70
N SER A 205 11.88 10.35 1.85
CA SER A 205 10.98 10.64 2.96
C SER A 205 10.33 12.01 2.73
N PRO A 206 9.02 12.08 2.51
CA PRO A 206 8.36 13.36 2.33
C PRO A 206 8.26 14.09 3.67
N GLY A 207 8.89 15.26 3.81
CA GLY A 207 8.87 16.04 5.06
C GLY A 207 7.47 16.41 5.54
N GLN A 208 6.51 16.54 4.61
CA GLN A 208 5.10 16.83 4.91
C GLN A 208 4.29 15.57 5.25
N GLY A 209 4.85 14.39 5.04
CA GLY A 209 4.15 13.12 5.16
C GLY A 209 3.28 12.80 3.95
N VAL A 210 2.57 11.68 4.05
CA VAL A 210 1.59 11.20 3.07
C VAL A 210 0.19 11.58 3.51
N ASP A 211 -0.59 12.20 2.63
CA ASP A 211 -1.98 12.55 2.87
C ASP A 211 -2.91 11.39 2.53
N THR A 212 -3.93 11.20 3.33
CA THR A 212 -4.86 10.07 3.19
C THR A 212 -6.13 10.41 2.42
N TYR A 213 -6.45 11.69 2.25
CA TYR A 213 -7.65 12.16 1.56
C TYR A 213 -8.95 11.55 2.14
N ASP A 214 -8.97 11.32 3.46
CA ASP A 214 -10.05 10.61 4.18
C ASP A 214 -10.33 9.19 3.60
N ASP A 215 -9.34 8.58 2.95
CA ASP A 215 -9.41 7.23 2.41
C ASP A 215 -8.51 6.28 3.18
N HIS A 216 -9.15 5.34 3.88
CA HIS A 216 -8.48 4.31 4.66
C HIS A 216 -7.47 3.48 3.86
N ARG A 217 -7.72 3.27 2.56
CA ARG A 217 -6.81 2.49 1.70
C ARG A 217 -5.54 3.25 1.36
N MET A 218 -5.60 4.58 1.29
CA MET A 218 -4.40 5.41 1.18
C MET A 218 -3.49 5.17 2.39
N ALA A 219 -4.03 5.30 3.61
CA ALA A 219 -3.28 5.08 4.84
C ALA A 219 -2.63 3.69 4.90
N MET A 220 -3.44 2.64 4.64
CA MET A 220 -2.97 1.26 4.74
C MET A 220 -1.99 0.88 3.63
N SER A 221 -2.22 1.30 2.39
CA SER A 221 -1.29 1.02 1.28
C SER A 221 0.06 1.71 1.50
N PHE A 222 0.06 3.01 1.83
CA PHE A 222 1.31 3.74 2.01
C PHE A 222 2.08 3.35 3.27
N SER A 223 1.47 2.66 4.24
CA SER A 223 2.23 2.10 5.37
C SER A 223 3.34 1.15 4.92
N LEU A 224 3.18 0.49 3.78
CA LEU A 224 4.19 -0.39 3.18
C LEU A 224 5.44 0.38 2.71
N ALA A 225 5.34 1.68 2.41
CA ALA A 225 6.49 2.47 2.01
C ALA A 225 7.53 2.62 3.14
N THR A 226 7.14 2.33 4.40
CA THR A 226 8.06 2.31 5.56
C THR A 226 9.17 1.28 5.45
N PHE A 227 9.07 0.30 4.55
CA PHE A 227 10.18 -0.62 4.26
C PHE A 227 11.36 0.05 3.54
N GLY A 228 11.12 1.16 2.87
CA GLY A 228 12.16 1.86 2.10
C GLY A 228 12.55 3.22 2.67
N THR A 229 11.70 3.84 3.49
CA THR A 229 11.96 5.18 4.04
C THR A 229 11.11 5.46 5.28
N PRO A 230 11.62 6.24 6.26
CA PRO A 230 10.78 6.75 7.33
C PRO A 230 9.61 7.56 6.78
N LEU A 231 8.39 7.30 7.25
CA LEU A 231 7.19 7.89 6.71
C LEU A 231 6.24 8.32 7.81
N ARG A 232 5.65 9.51 7.66
CA ARG A 232 4.50 9.96 8.44
C ARG A 232 3.24 9.84 7.56
N ILE A 233 2.21 9.20 8.07
CA ILE A 233 0.87 9.17 7.47
C ILE A 233 0.03 10.23 8.20
N ASN A 234 -0.50 11.18 7.43
CA ASN A 234 -1.41 12.20 7.94
C ASN A 234 -2.80 11.57 8.11
N ASP A 235 -3.50 11.92 9.21
CA ASP A 235 -4.81 11.36 9.55
C ASP A 235 -4.89 9.80 9.46
N PRO A 236 -4.09 9.07 10.25
CA PRO A 236 -4.12 7.60 10.25
C PRO A 236 -5.44 7.03 10.80
N ALA A 237 -6.26 7.85 11.48
CA ALA A 237 -7.53 7.43 12.07
C ALA A 237 -8.58 7.05 11.02
N CYS A 238 -8.44 7.47 9.78
CA CYS A 238 -9.34 7.11 8.67
C CYS A 238 -9.45 5.58 8.45
N VAL A 239 -8.47 4.78 8.90
CA VAL A 239 -8.52 3.31 8.83
C VAL A 239 -9.67 2.71 9.64
N ALA A 240 -10.19 3.43 10.63
CA ALA A 240 -11.30 2.98 11.47
C ALA A 240 -12.56 2.60 10.68
N LYS A 241 -12.69 3.07 9.44
CA LYS A 241 -13.81 2.73 8.54
C LYS A 241 -13.90 1.23 8.24
N THR A 242 -12.77 0.54 8.09
CA THR A 242 -12.74 -0.87 7.67
C THR A 242 -11.83 -1.75 8.53
N PHE A 243 -10.80 -1.18 9.13
CA PHE A 243 -9.82 -1.92 9.92
C PHE A 243 -9.32 -1.07 11.10
N PRO A 244 -10.13 -0.91 12.16
CA PRO A 244 -9.85 0.04 13.25
C PRO A 244 -8.51 -0.16 13.97
N ASP A 245 -8.06 -1.41 14.11
CA ASP A 245 -6.81 -1.78 14.78
C ASP A 245 -5.67 -2.10 13.79
N TYR A 246 -5.75 -1.57 12.55
CA TYR A 246 -4.77 -1.85 11.49
C TYR A 246 -3.33 -1.59 11.91
N PHE A 247 -3.03 -0.41 12.45
CA PHE A 247 -1.66 -0.05 12.80
C PHE A 247 -1.11 -0.85 13.98
N ASP A 248 -1.98 -1.29 14.90
CA ASP A 248 -1.58 -2.21 15.98
C ASP A 248 -1.21 -3.58 15.40
N ARG A 249 -2.02 -4.12 14.47
CA ARG A 249 -1.71 -5.38 13.77
C ARG A 249 -0.47 -5.27 12.91
N PHE A 250 -0.33 -4.17 12.17
CA PHE A 250 0.86 -3.91 11.35
C PHE A 250 2.12 -3.89 12.22
N SER A 251 2.09 -3.17 13.33
CA SER A 251 3.21 -3.09 14.29
C SER A 251 3.54 -4.43 14.94
N ALA A 252 2.54 -5.28 15.17
CA ALA A 252 2.74 -6.58 15.80
C ALA A 252 3.52 -7.57 14.92
N VAL A 253 3.48 -7.40 13.58
CA VAL A 253 4.14 -8.28 12.61
C VAL A 253 5.35 -7.62 11.93
N THR A 254 5.65 -6.37 12.26
CA THR A 254 6.82 -5.64 11.78
C THR A 254 7.81 -5.40 12.91
N ARG A 255 9.11 -5.33 12.57
CA ARG A 255 10.12 -4.84 13.51
C ARG A 255 10.33 -3.35 13.26
N ALA A 256 10.10 -2.53 14.28
CA ALA A 256 10.68 -1.20 14.30
C ALA A 256 12.20 -1.33 14.27
N VAL A 257 12.88 -0.62 13.36
CA VAL A 257 14.32 -0.49 13.43
C VAL A 257 14.62 0.29 14.73
N PRO A 258 15.28 -0.32 15.72
CA PRO A 258 15.52 0.38 16.98
C PRO A 258 16.48 1.54 16.72
N VAL A 259 16.09 2.73 17.16
CA VAL A 259 16.90 3.96 17.08
C VAL A 259 17.26 4.39 18.48
N ILE A 260 18.57 4.55 18.73
CA ILE A 260 19.08 5.16 19.97
C ILE A 260 19.47 6.59 19.63
N ALA A 261 18.67 7.56 20.11
CA ALA A 261 19.03 8.97 20.05
C ALA A 261 19.88 9.34 21.27
N ILE A 262 21.08 9.90 21.02
CA ILE A 262 21.98 10.39 22.07
C ILE A 262 22.09 11.89 21.91
N ASP A 263 21.53 12.62 22.85
CA ASP A 263 21.58 14.08 22.91
C ASP A 263 22.39 14.58 24.12
N GLY A 264 22.81 15.84 24.06
CA GLY A 264 23.56 16.49 25.11
C GLY A 264 24.18 17.80 24.66
N PRO A 265 24.75 18.61 25.60
CA PRO A 265 25.39 19.85 25.28
C PRO A 265 26.53 19.75 24.26
N SER A 266 26.89 20.88 23.65
CA SER A 266 28.05 20.92 22.76
C SER A 266 29.31 20.50 23.53
N ALA A 267 30.20 19.76 22.88
CA ALA A 267 31.46 19.24 23.46
C ALA A 267 31.29 18.26 24.65
N SER A 268 30.08 17.69 24.88
CA SER A 268 29.86 16.71 25.96
C SER A 268 30.37 15.28 25.64
N GLY A 269 30.93 15.06 24.45
CA GLY A 269 31.39 13.73 24.00
C GLY A 269 30.28 12.81 23.45
N LYS A 270 29.06 13.34 23.24
CA LYS A 270 27.91 12.56 22.74
C LYS A 270 28.20 11.79 21.45
N GLY A 271 28.90 12.39 20.50
CA GLY A 271 29.29 11.72 19.25
C GLY A 271 30.19 10.52 19.47
N THR A 272 31.18 10.65 20.37
CA THR A 272 32.07 9.53 20.76
C THR A 272 31.30 8.39 21.43
N VAL A 273 30.37 8.73 22.32
CA VAL A 273 29.52 7.75 22.99
C VAL A 273 28.62 7.06 21.97
N ALA A 274 27.95 7.83 21.08
CA ALA A 274 27.08 7.29 20.04
C ALA A 274 27.82 6.34 19.09
N ALA A 275 29.02 6.71 18.63
CA ALA A 275 29.83 5.86 17.77
C ALA A 275 30.23 4.55 18.46
N ARG A 276 30.62 4.62 19.75
CA ARG A 276 30.98 3.41 20.53
C ARG A 276 29.79 2.51 20.80
N VAL A 277 28.59 3.07 21.06
CA VAL A 277 27.36 2.30 21.24
C VAL A 277 26.97 1.62 19.91
N ALA A 278 27.01 2.34 18.79
CA ALA A 278 26.74 1.78 17.46
C ALA A 278 27.71 0.63 17.14
N ALA A 279 29.00 0.79 17.37
CA ALA A 279 29.99 -0.24 17.15
C ALA A 279 29.75 -1.48 18.05
N ALA A 280 29.42 -1.29 19.32
CA ALA A 280 29.15 -2.38 20.26
C ALA A 280 27.88 -3.17 19.91
N LEU A 281 26.89 -2.53 19.31
CA LEU A 281 25.62 -3.15 18.89
C LEU A 281 25.66 -3.66 17.43
N GLY A 282 26.69 -3.35 16.65
CA GLY A 282 26.74 -3.61 15.22
C GLY A 282 25.74 -2.78 14.44
N TRP A 283 25.42 -1.58 14.91
CA TRP A 283 24.44 -0.68 14.31
C TRP A 283 25.12 0.42 13.51
N HIS A 284 24.33 1.02 12.59
CA HIS A 284 24.78 2.21 11.88
C HIS A 284 24.80 3.43 12.81
N TYR A 285 25.79 4.29 12.63
CA TYR A 285 25.92 5.57 13.32
C TYR A 285 25.63 6.72 12.36
N LEU A 286 24.74 7.62 12.76
CA LEU A 286 24.45 8.85 12.05
C LEU A 286 24.92 10.04 12.89
N ASP A 287 25.94 10.77 12.43
CA ASP A 287 26.33 12.07 13.00
C ASP A 287 25.38 13.16 12.44
N SER A 288 24.26 13.42 13.14
CA SER A 288 23.33 14.49 12.76
C SER A 288 24.00 15.87 12.78
N GLY A 289 25.05 16.07 13.59
CA GLY A 289 25.82 17.29 13.60
C GLY A 289 26.60 17.55 12.30
N ALA A 290 26.93 16.51 11.56
CA ALA A 290 27.54 16.63 10.23
C ALA A 290 26.58 17.29 9.23
N LEU A 291 25.28 16.99 9.28
CA LEU A 291 24.28 17.58 8.38
C LEU A 291 24.22 19.11 8.52
N TYR A 292 24.26 19.64 9.72
CA TYR A 292 24.30 21.10 9.94
C TYR A 292 25.56 21.74 9.35
N ARG A 293 26.72 21.09 9.53
CA ARG A 293 27.99 21.59 8.96
C ARG A 293 27.99 21.53 7.44
N LEU A 294 27.41 20.48 6.85
CA LEU A 294 27.30 20.32 5.39
C LEU A 294 26.30 21.32 4.80
N THR A 295 25.18 21.57 5.48
CA THR A 295 24.23 22.63 5.09
C THR A 295 24.91 23.99 5.05
N ALA A 296 25.65 24.34 6.10
CA ALA A 296 26.40 25.60 6.15
C ALA A 296 27.45 25.71 5.02
N LEU A 297 28.18 24.61 4.76
CA LEU A 297 29.17 24.55 3.66
C LEU A 297 28.50 24.68 2.30
N ALA A 298 27.36 24.01 2.08
CA ALA A 298 26.62 24.08 0.82
C ALA A 298 26.06 25.49 0.59
N ALA A 299 25.49 26.12 1.62
CA ALA A 299 25.02 27.51 1.58
C ALA A 299 26.16 28.48 1.26
N GLN A 300 27.33 28.30 1.86
CA GLN A 300 28.52 29.10 1.59
C GLN A 300 28.99 28.93 0.12
N ARG A 301 29.01 27.68 -0.40
CA ARG A 301 29.38 27.39 -1.81
C ARG A 301 28.38 27.98 -2.80
N ALA A 302 27.10 28.01 -2.43
CA ALA A 302 26.02 28.60 -3.22
C ALA A 302 25.94 30.15 -3.10
N GLY A 303 26.75 30.78 -2.23
CA GLY A 303 26.69 32.20 -1.98
C GLY A 303 25.43 32.70 -1.28
N VAL A 304 24.73 31.79 -0.57
CA VAL A 304 23.52 32.10 0.18
C VAL A 304 23.88 32.60 1.57
N ALA A 305 23.25 33.71 1.99
CA ALA A 305 23.43 34.26 3.31
C ALA A 305 22.83 33.33 4.37
N TRP A 306 23.50 33.16 5.51
CA TRP A 306 23.09 32.20 6.55
C TRP A 306 21.84 32.62 7.32
N ASP A 307 21.43 33.87 7.21
CA ASP A 307 20.22 34.46 7.78
C ASP A 307 19.02 34.38 6.82
N ASP A 308 19.22 33.93 5.59
CA ASP A 308 18.15 33.60 4.65
C ASP A 308 17.63 32.16 4.94
N GLU A 309 16.75 32.07 5.93
CA GLU A 309 16.22 30.77 6.40
C GLU A 309 15.55 29.96 5.27
N ALA A 310 14.84 30.62 4.34
CA ALA A 310 14.13 29.92 3.25
C ALA A 310 15.12 29.31 2.26
N ALA A 311 16.11 30.06 1.81
CA ALA A 311 17.12 29.58 0.88
C ALA A 311 18.02 28.51 1.52
N VAL A 312 18.37 28.66 2.80
CA VAL A 312 19.14 27.65 3.55
C VAL A 312 18.32 26.36 3.73
N ALA A 313 17.00 26.45 3.95
CA ALA A 313 16.12 25.29 4.06
C ALA A 313 16.01 24.52 2.72
N GLU A 314 15.93 25.21 1.57
CA GLU A 314 15.97 24.58 0.25
C GLU A 314 17.28 23.82 0.02
N ILE A 315 18.42 24.43 0.37
CA ILE A 315 19.74 23.80 0.28
C ILE A 315 19.77 22.56 1.17
N ALA A 316 19.28 22.64 2.41
CA ALA A 316 19.26 21.51 3.34
C ALA A 316 18.39 20.35 2.82
N ALA A 317 17.24 20.66 2.20
CA ALA A 317 16.34 19.67 1.63
C ALA A 317 16.93 18.98 0.39
N GLY A 318 17.81 19.66 -0.36
CA GLY A 318 18.46 19.16 -1.57
C GLY A 318 19.86 18.59 -1.35
N LEU A 319 20.33 18.46 -0.09
CA LEU A 319 21.66 17.95 0.20
C LEU A 319 21.85 16.49 -0.28
N ASP A 320 22.79 16.29 -1.17
CA ASP A 320 23.27 14.96 -1.58
C ASP A 320 24.45 14.57 -0.66
N VAL A 321 24.16 13.74 0.36
CA VAL A 321 25.13 13.36 1.38
C VAL A 321 25.29 11.86 1.46
N GLU A 322 26.53 11.39 1.32
CA GLU A 322 26.92 10.01 1.59
C GLU A 322 27.67 9.90 2.93
N PHE A 323 27.16 9.05 3.84
CA PHE A 323 27.85 8.69 5.07
C PHE A 323 28.66 7.42 4.87
N GLY A 324 30.00 7.52 4.88
CA GLY A 324 30.92 6.38 4.91
C GLY A 324 31.29 6.00 6.36
N GLN A 325 32.14 4.96 6.53
CA GLN A 325 32.57 4.52 7.88
C GLN A 325 33.31 5.62 8.66
N ASP A 326 34.17 6.39 8.00
CA ASP A 326 34.99 7.45 8.62
C ASP A 326 34.94 8.77 7.83
N SER A 327 34.01 8.91 6.90
CA SER A 327 33.91 10.07 6.02
C SER A 327 32.48 10.43 5.73
N VAL A 328 32.23 11.71 5.48
CA VAL A 328 30.95 12.23 4.99
C VAL A 328 31.23 13.02 3.73
N ARG A 329 30.56 12.67 2.62
CA ARG A 329 30.74 13.32 1.33
C ARG A 329 29.52 14.14 0.96
N LEU A 330 29.75 15.28 0.32
CA LEU A 330 28.72 16.18 -0.18
C LEU A 330 28.84 16.26 -1.72
N GLY A 331 27.79 15.87 -2.45
CA GLY A 331 27.65 16.12 -3.88
C GLY A 331 28.71 15.45 -4.76
N GLY A 332 29.00 14.17 -4.59
CA GLY A 332 29.83 13.39 -5.49
C GLY A 332 31.30 13.85 -5.65
N GLY A 333 31.77 14.77 -4.82
CA GLY A 333 33.14 15.26 -4.78
C GLY A 333 33.78 15.08 -3.39
N GLU A 334 35.07 14.73 -3.35
CA GLU A 334 35.88 14.74 -2.12
C GLU A 334 35.98 16.14 -1.50
#